data_e2b88cfcaf9a259a567acbe87232714c
#
_entry.id   e2b88cfcaf9a259a567acbe87232714c
#
_cell.length_a   1.000
_cell.length_b   1.000
_cell.length_c   1.000
_cell.angle_alpha   90.00
_cell.angle_beta   90.00
_cell.angle_gamma   90.00
#
_symmetry.space_group_name_H-M   'P 1'
#
loop_
_entity.id
_entity.type
_entity.pdbx_description
1 polymer ?
#
loop_
_entity_poly.entity_id
_entity_poly.type
_entity_poly.pdbx_seq_one_letter_code
_entity_poly.pdbx_strand_id
1 'polypeptide(L)'
;MRYFLELRYNGAAYCGWQRQPDMPSVQQTLERALTTLLREKIEVTGAGRTDTGVNASYYVAHFDCEEPVPDPAQVVYKLNFLLPGDIAVGSMTPVGADAHARFAAREREYRYYIEPRKNPFTRDATWQYYVPLDMDRMNEAAAALLEYDDFTSFAKLNSNNKTNICRIMHAAWTADERGVLCFTIRADRFLRNMVRSLVGTLVDVGRGRYTPDGFREIV
;
A
#
# COMPACT_ATOMS: atom_id res chain seq x y z
N MET A 1 -23.66 -14.10 -0.01
CA MET A 1 -23.55 -13.01 -1.01
C MET A 1 -22.23 -12.28 -0.85
N ARG A 2 -21.56 -11.84 -1.96
CA ARG A 2 -20.26 -11.17 -1.89
C ARG A 2 -20.38 -9.67 -1.94
N TYR A 3 -19.56 -8.98 -1.12
CA TYR A 3 -19.47 -7.52 -1.08
C TYR A 3 -18.04 -7.05 -1.21
N PHE A 4 -17.81 -5.97 -1.98
CA PHE A 4 -16.60 -5.18 -1.92
C PHE A 4 -16.76 -4.08 -0.88
N LEU A 5 -15.69 -3.87 -0.09
CA LEU A 5 -15.53 -2.77 0.84
C LEU A 5 -14.42 -1.86 0.33
N GLU A 6 -14.72 -0.59 0.14
CA GLU A 6 -13.71 0.45 -0.01
C GLU A 6 -13.37 1.01 1.36
N LEU A 7 -12.10 1.02 1.69
CA LEU A 7 -11.65 1.50 3.00
C LEU A 7 -10.33 2.25 2.89
N ARG A 8 -10.02 2.97 3.95
CA ARG A 8 -8.75 3.65 4.17
C ARG A 8 -8.29 3.41 5.60
N TYR A 9 -6.98 3.41 5.82
CA TYR A 9 -6.43 3.21 7.15
C TYR A 9 -5.07 3.86 7.34
N ASN A 10 -4.82 4.30 8.57
CA ASN A 10 -3.49 4.63 9.07
C ASN A 10 -2.88 3.35 9.66
N GLY A 11 -1.77 2.89 9.05
CA GLY A 11 -1.14 1.62 9.43
C GLY A 11 -0.20 1.69 10.63
N ALA A 12 0.01 2.87 11.24
CA ALA A 12 1.03 3.08 12.28
C ALA A 12 0.87 2.15 13.49
N ALA A 13 -0.38 1.82 13.87
CA ALA A 13 -0.68 0.92 14.99
C ALA A 13 -0.75 -0.58 14.60
N TYR A 14 -0.50 -0.93 13.33
CA TYR A 14 -0.72 -2.27 12.81
C TYR A 14 0.55 -2.92 12.27
N CYS A 15 0.64 -4.24 12.45
CA CYS A 15 1.67 -5.07 11.84
C CYS A 15 1.33 -5.43 10.37
N GLY A 16 0.75 -4.45 9.65
CA GLY A 16 0.31 -4.54 8.28
C GLY A 16 -1.15 -4.99 8.13
N TRP A 17 -1.52 -5.28 6.88
CA TRP A 17 -2.87 -5.73 6.54
C TRP A 17 -3.18 -7.12 7.11
N GLN A 18 -2.34 -8.10 6.79
CA GLN A 18 -2.61 -9.52 7.00
C GLN A 18 -2.67 -9.91 8.48
N ARG A 19 -3.72 -10.63 8.89
CA ARG A 19 -3.82 -11.27 10.22
C ARG A 19 -2.60 -12.15 10.49
N GLN A 20 -2.01 -11.98 11.66
CA GLN A 20 -0.89 -12.74 12.21
C GLN A 20 -1.20 -13.13 13.66
N PRO A 21 -0.65 -14.25 14.16
CA PRO A 21 -0.79 -14.58 15.59
C PRO A 21 -0.23 -13.44 16.46
N ASP A 22 -0.98 -13.11 17.51
CA ASP A 22 -0.59 -12.17 18.58
C ASP A 22 -0.17 -10.75 18.15
N MET A 23 -0.47 -10.37 16.90
CA MET A 23 -0.10 -9.06 16.36
C MET A 23 -1.34 -8.33 15.81
N PRO A 24 -1.50 -7.01 16.11
CA PRO A 24 -2.61 -6.24 15.58
C PRO A 24 -2.51 -6.10 14.06
N SER A 25 -3.60 -6.32 13.35
CA SER A 25 -3.67 -6.15 11.91
C SER A 25 -4.97 -5.48 11.49
N VAL A 26 -4.94 -4.77 10.36
CA VAL A 26 -6.14 -4.10 9.82
C VAL A 26 -7.22 -5.12 9.48
N GLN A 27 -6.86 -6.25 8.86
CA GLN A 27 -7.76 -7.34 8.51
C GLN A 27 -8.51 -7.87 9.74
N GLN A 28 -7.80 -8.20 10.82
CA GLN A 28 -8.41 -8.73 12.03
C GLN A 28 -9.37 -7.73 12.69
N THR A 29 -9.01 -6.45 12.70
CA THR A 29 -9.84 -5.39 13.26
C THR A 29 -11.14 -5.24 12.47
N LEU A 30 -11.05 -5.27 11.14
CA LEU A 30 -12.20 -5.20 10.25
C LEU A 30 -13.10 -6.45 10.38
N GLU A 31 -12.51 -7.65 10.42
CA GLU A 31 -13.23 -8.93 10.59
C GLU A 31 -14.03 -8.95 11.90
N ARG A 32 -13.45 -8.48 13.02
CA ARG A 32 -14.14 -8.39 14.30
C ARG A 32 -15.35 -7.45 14.27
N ALA A 33 -15.17 -6.28 13.66
CA ALA A 33 -16.26 -5.29 13.57
C ALA A 33 -17.40 -5.80 12.67
N LEU A 34 -17.09 -6.41 11.53
CA LEU A 34 -18.07 -7.02 10.62
C LEU A 34 -18.81 -8.19 11.29
N THR A 35 -18.07 -9.09 11.95
CA THR A 35 -18.63 -10.24 12.67
C THR A 35 -19.59 -9.79 13.77
N THR A 36 -19.23 -8.74 14.51
CA THR A 36 -20.11 -8.16 15.54
C THR A 36 -21.39 -7.59 14.95
N LEU A 37 -21.27 -6.87 13.83
CA LEU A 37 -22.39 -6.17 13.23
C LEU A 37 -23.35 -7.09 12.49
N LEU A 38 -22.80 -8.05 11.73
CA LEU A 38 -23.58 -9.00 10.91
C LEU A 38 -24.00 -10.25 11.70
N ARG A 39 -23.46 -10.47 12.89
CA ARG A 39 -23.74 -11.61 13.78
C ARG A 39 -23.43 -12.97 13.17
N GLU A 40 -22.48 -13.00 12.24
CA GLU A 40 -21.94 -14.21 11.63
C GLU A 40 -20.40 -14.07 11.51
N LYS A 41 -19.68 -15.19 11.42
CA LYS A 41 -18.22 -15.16 11.27
C LYS A 41 -17.85 -14.65 9.88
N ILE A 42 -17.24 -13.48 9.81
CA ILE A 42 -16.77 -12.87 8.56
C ILE A 42 -15.25 -13.04 8.42
N GLU A 43 -14.84 -13.49 7.25
CA GLU A 43 -13.45 -13.51 6.81
C GLU A 43 -13.28 -12.54 5.65
N VAL A 44 -12.27 -11.68 5.72
CA VAL A 44 -12.05 -10.60 4.74
C VAL A 44 -10.81 -10.91 3.91
N THR A 45 -10.92 -10.75 2.59
CA THR A 45 -9.79 -10.86 1.67
C THR A 45 -9.48 -9.49 1.05
N GLY A 46 -8.28 -8.98 1.28
CA GLY A 46 -7.83 -7.70 0.75
C GLY A 46 -7.22 -7.76 -0.65
N ALA A 47 -7.14 -6.61 -1.32
CA ALA A 47 -6.53 -6.44 -2.65
C ALA A 47 -5.02 -6.77 -2.67
N GLY A 48 -4.35 -6.70 -1.54
CA GLY A 48 -2.92 -7.03 -1.41
C GLY A 48 -2.48 -7.00 0.04
N ARG A 49 -1.26 -7.43 0.31
CA ARG A 49 -0.64 -7.29 1.63
C ARG A 49 0.08 -5.96 1.71
N THR A 50 -0.06 -5.27 2.83
CA THR A 50 0.79 -4.13 3.18
C THR A 50 1.66 -4.52 4.37
N ASP A 51 2.89 -4.01 4.41
CA ASP A 51 3.82 -4.25 5.51
C ASP A 51 3.45 -3.38 6.74
N THR A 52 4.11 -3.66 7.87
CA THR A 52 3.96 -2.90 9.12
C THR A 52 4.09 -1.39 8.90
N GLY A 53 3.16 -0.62 9.42
CA GLY A 53 3.15 0.84 9.38
C GLY A 53 2.73 1.45 8.03
N VAL A 54 2.39 0.66 7.02
CA VAL A 54 1.97 1.17 5.70
C VAL A 54 0.53 1.66 5.78
N ASN A 55 0.31 2.91 5.37
CA ASN A 55 -0.99 3.53 5.25
C ASN A 55 -1.67 3.16 3.94
N ALA A 56 -2.99 3.24 3.89
CA ALA A 56 -3.76 3.17 2.65
C ALA A 56 -4.80 4.29 2.61
N SER A 57 -4.70 5.17 1.62
CA SER A 57 -5.72 6.20 1.35
C SER A 57 -6.90 5.66 0.54
N TYR A 58 -6.70 4.55 -0.16
CA TYR A 58 -7.70 3.78 -0.89
C TYR A 58 -7.31 2.32 -0.87
N TYR A 59 -8.22 1.46 -0.46
CA TYR A 59 -8.02 0.02 -0.41
C TYR A 59 -9.33 -0.71 -0.62
N VAL A 60 -9.29 -1.84 -1.31
CA VAL A 60 -10.48 -2.66 -1.52
C VAL A 60 -10.27 -4.03 -0.87
N ALA A 61 -11.29 -4.47 -0.16
CA ALA A 61 -11.39 -5.83 0.35
C ALA A 61 -12.72 -6.44 -0.03
N HIS A 62 -12.86 -7.76 0.04
CA HIS A 62 -14.16 -8.43 -0.10
C HIS A 62 -14.38 -9.40 1.04
N PHE A 63 -15.65 -9.67 1.28
CA PHE A 63 -16.11 -10.72 2.18
C PHE A 63 -17.40 -11.35 1.64
N ASP A 64 -17.70 -12.53 2.13
CA ASP A 64 -18.96 -13.22 1.87
C ASP A 64 -19.81 -13.21 3.14
N CYS A 65 -21.13 -13.10 3.00
CA CYS A 65 -22.10 -13.33 4.07
C CYS A 65 -23.22 -14.25 3.58
N GLU A 66 -23.85 -14.97 4.52
CA GLU A 66 -24.90 -15.95 4.24
C GLU A 66 -26.13 -15.23 3.69
N GLU A 67 -26.62 -14.24 4.42
CA GLU A 67 -27.79 -13.47 4.04
C GLU A 67 -27.45 -12.14 3.34
N PRO A 68 -28.24 -11.71 2.36
CA PRO A 68 -28.07 -10.39 1.76
C PRO A 68 -28.20 -9.29 2.79
N VAL A 69 -27.31 -8.31 2.74
CA VAL A 69 -27.38 -7.11 3.58
C VAL A 69 -28.45 -6.16 3.01
N PRO A 70 -29.56 -5.90 3.73
CA PRO A 70 -30.68 -5.11 3.21
C PRO A 70 -30.29 -3.65 2.92
N ASP A 71 -29.44 -3.05 3.77
CA ASP A 71 -28.98 -1.67 3.67
C ASP A 71 -27.46 -1.59 3.90
N PRO A 72 -26.66 -1.71 2.81
CA PRO A 72 -25.22 -1.57 2.90
C PRO A 72 -24.74 -0.22 3.44
N ALA A 73 -25.47 0.87 3.16
CA ALA A 73 -25.08 2.20 3.65
C ALA A 73 -25.22 2.30 5.18
N GLN A 74 -26.30 1.73 5.74
CA GLN A 74 -26.48 1.65 7.18
C GLN A 74 -25.40 0.78 7.85
N VAL A 75 -24.97 -0.30 7.19
CA VAL A 75 -23.86 -1.15 7.69
C VAL A 75 -22.57 -0.35 7.70
N VAL A 76 -22.23 0.37 6.63
CA VAL A 76 -21.04 1.24 6.58
C VAL A 76 -21.06 2.28 7.70
N TYR A 77 -22.22 2.93 7.90
CA TYR A 77 -22.39 3.90 8.98
C TYR A 77 -22.09 3.29 10.35
N LYS A 78 -22.73 2.17 10.68
CA LYS A 78 -22.53 1.47 11.97
C LYS A 78 -21.11 0.92 12.12
N LEU A 79 -20.51 0.43 11.03
CA LEU A 79 -19.17 -0.12 11.01
C LEU A 79 -18.13 0.95 11.41
N ASN A 80 -18.28 2.18 10.91
CA ASN A 80 -17.40 3.29 11.26
C ASN A 80 -17.52 3.75 12.74
N PHE A 81 -18.58 3.40 13.44
CA PHE A 81 -18.67 3.59 14.91
C PHE A 81 -17.97 2.48 15.70
N LEU A 82 -17.93 1.26 15.16
CA LEU A 82 -17.27 0.12 15.80
C LEU A 82 -15.76 0.08 15.53
N LEU A 83 -15.33 0.62 14.39
CA LEU A 83 -13.93 0.67 14.01
C LEU A 83 -13.18 1.75 14.80
N PRO A 84 -11.90 1.53 15.14
CA PRO A 84 -11.08 2.59 15.71
C PRO A 84 -10.86 3.71 14.71
N GLY A 85 -10.50 4.90 15.18
CA GLY A 85 -10.39 6.12 14.37
C GLY A 85 -9.33 6.09 13.26
N ASP A 86 -8.50 5.08 13.24
CA ASP A 86 -7.45 4.85 12.23
C ASP A 86 -7.89 3.94 11.06
N ILE A 87 -9.13 3.41 11.07
CA ILE A 87 -9.73 2.66 9.96
C ILE A 87 -11.10 3.26 9.63
N ALA A 88 -11.33 3.58 8.36
CA ALA A 88 -12.61 4.07 7.88
C ALA A 88 -13.06 3.32 6.62
N VAL A 89 -14.33 2.91 6.60
CA VAL A 89 -14.99 2.30 5.44
C VAL A 89 -15.79 3.37 4.70
N GLY A 90 -15.54 3.51 3.41
CA GLY A 90 -16.22 4.48 2.54
C GLY A 90 -17.47 3.93 1.89
N SER A 91 -17.42 2.69 1.41
CA SER A 91 -18.56 2.07 0.72
C SER A 91 -18.58 0.55 0.90
N MET A 92 -19.76 -0.03 0.71
CA MET A 92 -20.02 -1.47 0.66
C MET A 92 -20.92 -1.75 -0.54
N THR A 93 -20.41 -2.49 -1.53
CA THR A 93 -21.08 -2.71 -2.79
C THR A 93 -21.26 -4.20 -3.05
N PRO A 94 -22.47 -4.70 -3.34
CA PRO A 94 -22.68 -6.08 -3.74
C PRO A 94 -22.02 -6.35 -5.09
N VAL A 95 -21.38 -7.51 -5.22
CA VAL A 95 -20.67 -7.93 -6.44
C VAL A 95 -20.95 -9.38 -6.77
N GLY A 96 -20.61 -9.80 -7.99
CA GLY A 96 -20.71 -11.20 -8.40
C GLY A 96 -19.86 -12.12 -7.53
N ALA A 97 -20.25 -13.36 -7.38
CA ALA A 97 -19.55 -14.35 -6.55
C ALA A 97 -18.12 -14.66 -7.04
N ASP A 98 -17.84 -14.40 -8.30
CA ASP A 98 -16.52 -14.55 -8.94
C ASP A 98 -15.62 -13.33 -8.75
N ALA A 99 -16.17 -12.18 -8.34
CA ALA A 99 -15.38 -10.96 -8.08
C ALA A 99 -14.42 -11.16 -6.91
N HIS A 100 -13.13 -10.84 -7.11
CA HIS A 100 -12.10 -11.07 -6.11
C HIS A 100 -11.19 -9.85 -5.97
N ALA A 101 -11.20 -9.19 -4.82
CA ALA A 101 -10.48 -7.93 -4.58
C ALA A 101 -8.99 -7.98 -5.00
N ARG A 102 -8.31 -9.10 -4.76
CA ARG A 102 -6.90 -9.26 -5.11
C ARG A 102 -6.66 -9.50 -6.60
N PHE A 103 -7.48 -10.33 -7.24
CA PHE A 103 -7.25 -10.75 -8.61
C PHE A 103 -7.90 -9.82 -9.64
N ALA A 104 -8.95 -9.10 -9.26
CA ALA A 104 -9.55 -8.07 -10.08
C ALA A 104 -8.75 -6.76 -10.12
N ALA A 105 -7.87 -6.54 -9.14
CA ALA A 105 -7.01 -5.36 -9.13
C ALA A 105 -6.00 -5.42 -10.27
N ARG A 106 -6.05 -4.45 -11.19
CA ARG A 106 -5.18 -4.36 -12.36
C ARG A 106 -3.84 -3.71 -12.06
N GLU A 107 -3.84 -2.73 -11.14
CA GLU A 107 -2.64 -2.01 -10.71
C GLU A 107 -2.69 -1.69 -9.22
N ARG A 108 -1.52 -1.42 -8.65
CA ARG A 108 -1.31 -0.89 -7.30
C ARG A 108 -0.45 0.34 -7.43
N GLU A 109 -0.80 1.38 -6.67
CA GLU A 109 -0.03 2.60 -6.56
C GLU A 109 0.51 2.75 -5.15
N TYR A 110 1.79 3.11 -5.05
CA TYR A 110 2.41 3.54 -3.81
C TYR A 110 2.91 4.96 -3.96
N ARG A 111 2.72 5.74 -2.90
CA ARG A 111 3.31 7.07 -2.74
C ARG A 111 4.22 7.06 -1.53
N TYR A 112 5.47 7.40 -1.74
CA TYR A 112 6.46 7.48 -0.67
C TYR A 112 6.88 8.93 -0.49
N TYR A 113 6.69 9.46 0.72
CA TYR A 113 6.93 10.87 1.01
C TYR A 113 8.24 11.07 1.75
N ILE A 114 9.05 12.04 1.30
CA ILE A 114 10.26 12.50 1.97
C ILE A 114 10.07 13.95 2.38
N GLU A 115 10.19 14.23 3.67
CA GLU A 115 10.04 15.56 4.26
C GLU A 115 11.44 16.14 4.55
N PRO A 116 11.85 17.25 3.89
CA PRO A 116 13.19 17.84 4.07
C PRO A 116 13.35 18.65 5.35
N ARG A 117 12.26 18.86 6.09
CA ARG A 117 12.24 19.61 7.34
C ARG A 117 11.49 18.83 8.42
N LYS A 118 11.90 19.04 9.68
CA LYS A 118 11.19 18.42 10.82
C LYS A 118 9.74 18.92 10.88
N ASN A 119 8.80 17.99 10.78
CA ASN A 119 7.37 18.29 10.86
C ASN A 119 6.69 17.26 11.78
N PRO A 120 6.25 17.66 12.99
CA PRO A 120 5.62 16.73 13.93
C PRO A 120 4.25 16.22 13.47
N PHE A 121 3.58 16.92 12.53
CA PHE A 121 2.26 16.52 12.05
C PHE A 121 2.29 15.45 10.94
N THR A 122 3.42 15.29 10.27
CA THR A 122 3.59 14.32 9.17
C THR A 122 4.58 13.20 9.49
N ARG A 123 5.18 13.23 10.69
CA ARG A 123 6.29 12.31 11.09
C ARG A 123 5.97 10.83 10.91
N ASP A 124 4.72 10.43 11.09
CA ASP A 124 4.30 9.02 11.01
C ASP A 124 3.91 8.60 9.57
N ALA A 125 3.87 9.57 8.63
CA ALA A 125 3.51 9.35 7.23
C ALA A 125 4.62 9.74 6.24
N THR A 126 5.72 10.34 6.71
CA THR A 126 6.84 10.79 5.86
C THR A 126 8.17 10.30 6.41
N TRP A 127 9.12 10.06 5.52
CA TRP A 127 10.51 9.90 5.89
C TRP A 127 11.17 11.27 6.02
N GLN A 128 11.53 11.66 7.24
CA GLN A 128 12.25 12.91 7.48
C GLN A 128 13.71 12.75 7.07
N TYR A 129 14.11 13.48 6.03
CA TYR A 129 15.45 13.38 5.45
C TYR A 129 15.97 14.75 5.07
N TYR A 130 17.06 15.18 5.72
CA TYR A 130 17.52 16.59 5.73
C TYR A 130 18.67 16.87 4.75
N VAL A 131 19.20 15.84 4.08
CA VAL A 131 20.25 16.04 3.08
C VAL A 131 19.62 16.42 1.75
N PRO A 132 20.10 17.45 1.05
CA PRO A 132 19.63 17.79 -0.28
C PRO A 132 19.72 16.61 -1.23
N LEU A 133 18.70 16.45 -2.05
CA LEU A 133 18.60 15.38 -3.05
C LEU A 133 18.47 15.99 -4.45
N ASP A 134 19.24 15.46 -5.40
CA ASP A 134 19.13 15.80 -6.83
C ASP A 134 17.92 15.04 -7.43
N MET A 135 16.80 15.74 -7.52
CA MET A 135 15.55 15.15 -8.00
C MET A 135 15.60 14.80 -9.51
N ASP A 136 16.38 15.53 -10.30
CA ASP A 136 16.50 15.27 -11.74
C ASP A 136 17.21 13.93 -11.97
N ARG A 137 18.31 13.67 -11.27
CA ARG A 137 18.98 12.36 -11.28
C ARG A 137 18.11 11.24 -10.75
N MET A 138 17.34 11.50 -9.69
CA MET A 138 16.40 10.50 -9.14
C MET A 138 15.30 10.16 -10.15
N ASN A 139 14.80 11.14 -10.92
CA ASN A 139 13.80 10.91 -11.96
C ASN A 139 14.39 10.18 -13.16
N GLU A 140 15.61 10.51 -13.58
CA GLU A 140 16.32 9.78 -14.63
C GLU A 140 16.46 8.28 -14.27
N ALA A 141 16.91 7.97 -13.05
CA ALA A 141 17.01 6.61 -12.56
C ALA A 141 15.62 5.94 -12.42
N ALA A 142 14.61 6.67 -11.93
CA ALA A 142 13.25 6.15 -11.79
C ALA A 142 12.61 5.80 -13.14
N ALA A 143 12.88 6.58 -14.19
CA ALA A 143 12.39 6.29 -15.54
C ALA A 143 12.92 4.96 -16.08
N ALA A 144 14.15 4.58 -15.73
CA ALA A 144 14.73 3.30 -16.12
C ALA A 144 13.93 2.08 -15.62
N LEU A 145 13.19 2.20 -14.51
CA LEU A 145 12.37 1.11 -13.99
C LEU A 145 11.29 0.61 -14.95
N LEU A 146 10.88 1.43 -15.93
CA LEU A 146 9.88 1.06 -16.93
C LEU A 146 10.45 0.13 -18.00
N GLU A 147 11.77 -0.02 -18.08
CA GLU A 147 12.49 -0.83 -19.07
C GLU A 147 12.74 -2.27 -18.59
N TYR A 148 12.48 -2.55 -17.31
CA TYR A 148 12.77 -3.84 -16.67
C TYR A 148 11.48 -4.53 -16.20
N ASP A 149 11.53 -5.86 -16.19
CA ASP A 149 10.46 -6.71 -15.65
C ASP A 149 10.94 -7.56 -14.47
N ASP A 150 12.22 -7.92 -14.36
CA ASP A 150 12.78 -8.70 -13.25
C ASP A 150 13.34 -7.77 -12.16
N PHE A 151 12.74 -7.83 -10.98
CA PHE A 151 13.11 -7.02 -9.81
C PHE A 151 13.69 -7.89 -8.68
N THR A 152 14.43 -8.93 -9.01
CA THR A 152 15.06 -9.84 -8.04
C THR A 152 15.96 -9.09 -7.06
N SER A 153 16.71 -8.08 -7.52
CA SER A 153 17.59 -7.24 -6.68
C SER A 153 16.84 -6.46 -5.60
N PHE A 154 15.55 -6.19 -5.79
CA PHE A 154 14.70 -5.46 -4.85
C PHE A 154 13.74 -6.37 -4.08
N ALA A 155 13.82 -7.67 -4.27
CA ALA A 155 13.01 -8.64 -3.55
C ALA A 155 13.60 -8.90 -2.15
N LYS A 156 12.73 -9.05 -1.14
CA LYS A 156 13.18 -9.52 0.17
C LYS A 156 13.71 -10.96 0.03
N LEU A 157 14.92 -11.21 0.50
CA LEU A 157 15.50 -12.56 0.57
C LEU A 157 14.58 -13.54 1.31
N ASN A 158 14.54 -14.78 0.86
CA ASN A 158 13.71 -15.84 1.43
C ASN A 158 12.20 -15.52 1.43
N SER A 159 11.73 -14.71 0.49
CA SER A 159 10.30 -14.50 0.29
C SER A 159 9.73 -15.65 -0.57
N ASN A 160 8.52 -16.16 -0.20
CA ASN A 160 7.83 -17.20 -0.96
C ASN A 160 7.18 -16.63 -2.25
N ASN A 161 7.95 -15.88 -3.04
CA ASN A 161 7.49 -15.40 -4.34
C ASN A 161 7.57 -16.53 -5.37
N LYS A 162 6.50 -16.72 -6.15
CA LYS A 162 6.53 -17.64 -7.30
C LYS A 162 7.37 -17.07 -8.45
N THR A 163 7.45 -15.75 -8.56
CA THR A 163 8.24 -15.01 -9.55
C THR A 163 8.58 -13.65 -9.01
N ASN A 164 9.68 -13.05 -9.45
CA ASN A 164 10.09 -11.68 -9.17
C ASN A 164 9.79 -10.73 -10.34
N ILE A 165 9.02 -11.20 -11.32
CA ILE A 165 8.57 -10.39 -12.45
C ILE A 165 7.44 -9.45 -12.00
N CYS A 166 7.61 -8.16 -12.30
CA CYS A 166 6.65 -7.09 -12.05
C CYS A 166 6.68 -6.12 -13.23
N ARG A 167 5.53 -5.66 -13.67
CA ARG A 167 5.46 -4.64 -14.72
C ARG A 167 5.21 -3.27 -14.09
N ILE A 168 6.23 -2.41 -14.14
CA ILE A 168 6.12 -1.01 -13.71
C ILE A 168 5.44 -0.20 -14.82
N MET A 169 4.40 0.55 -14.47
CA MET A 169 3.62 1.37 -15.39
C MET A 169 3.90 2.86 -15.21
N HIS A 170 4.40 3.24 -14.03
CA HIS A 170 4.76 4.62 -13.71
C HIS A 170 5.75 4.64 -12.55
N ALA A 171 6.76 5.48 -12.63
CA ALA A 171 7.71 5.75 -11.54
C ALA A 171 8.25 7.17 -11.70
N ALA A 172 7.91 8.06 -10.76
CA ALA A 172 8.36 9.46 -10.83
C ALA A 172 8.40 10.12 -9.45
N TRP A 173 9.32 11.07 -9.29
CA TRP A 173 9.42 11.97 -8.17
C TRP A 173 8.81 13.33 -8.51
N THR A 174 8.06 13.89 -7.58
CA THR A 174 7.54 15.25 -7.62
C THR A 174 7.85 15.96 -6.31
N ALA A 175 7.84 17.29 -6.31
CA ALA A 175 7.92 18.09 -5.10
C ALA A 175 6.68 18.97 -4.96
N ASP A 176 6.16 19.15 -3.76
CA ASP A 176 5.13 20.13 -3.48
C ASP A 176 5.76 21.53 -3.21
N GLU A 177 4.91 22.55 -3.04
CA GLU A 177 5.33 23.93 -2.76
C GLU A 177 6.14 24.09 -1.47
N ARG A 178 6.04 23.12 -0.55
CA ARG A 178 6.79 23.09 0.71
C ARG A 178 8.12 22.35 0.57
N GLY A 179 8.38 21.74 -0.60
CA GLY A 179 9.56 20.94 -0.88
C GLY A 179 9.45 19.50 -0.39
N VAL A 180 8.27 19.02 -0.03
CA VAL A 180 8.05 17.60 0.29
C VAL A 180 8.14 16.80 -1.00
N LEU A 181 9.05 15.83 -1.06
CA LEU A 181 9.20 14.95 -2.20
C LEU A 181 8.20 13.80 -2.11
N CYS A 182 7.60 13.44 -3.23
CA CYS A 182 6.71 12.29 -3.37
C CYS A 182 7.18 11.40 -4.51
N PHE A 183 7.55 10.18 -4.19
CA PHE A 183 7.75 9.14 -5.19
C PHE A 183 6.43 8.42 -5.44
N THR A 184 5.92 8.52 -6.65
CA THR A 184 4.74 7.77 -7.10
C THR A 184 5.18 6.63 -7.99
N ILE A 185 4.79 5.39 -7.63
CA ILE A 185 5.08 4.20 -8.41
C ILE A 185 3.82 3.36 -8.60
N ARG A 186 3.54 2.92 -9.84
CA ARG A 186 2.43 2.04 -10.19
C ARG A 186 2.94 0.78 -10.89
N ALA A 187 2.40 -0.36 -10.50
CA ALA A 187 2.72 -1.65 -11.09
C ALA A 187 1.53 -2.62 -11.03
N ASP A 188 1.55 -3.65 -11.84
CA ASP A 188 0.61 -4.79 -11.74
C ASP A 188 0.73 -5.51 -10.40
N ARG A 189 1.93 -5.57 -9.83
CA ARG A 189 2.23 -6.12 -8.50
C ARG A 189 3.52 -5.53 -7.95
N PHE A 190 3.72 -5.70 -6.64
CA PHE A 190 4.99 -5.41 -5.98
C PHE A 190 5.45 -6.62 -5.17
N LEU A 191 6.76 -6.80 -5.09
CA LEU A 191 7.40 -7.78 -4.22
C LEU A 191 7.45 -7.23 -2.78
N ARG A 192 7.61 -8.13 -1.82
CA ARG A 192 7.77 -7.74 -0.43
C ARG A 192 8.99 -6.84 -0.28
N ASN A 193 8.81 -5.68 0.38
CA ASN A 193 9.82 -4.66 0.63
C ASN A 193 10.34 -3.90 -0.61
N MET A 194 9.87 -4.24 -1.82
CA MET A 194 10.37 -3.70 -3.09
C MET A 194 10.36 -2.16 -3.13
N VAL A 195 9.23 -1.53 -2.81
CA VAL A 195 9.10 -0.06 -2.87
C VAL A 195 10.11 0.63 -1.94
N ARG A 196 10.31 0.10 -0.73
CA ARG A 196 11.29 0.65 0.22
C ARG A 196 12.73 0.52 -0.30
N SER A 197 13.07 -0.61 -0.89
CA SER A 197 14.39 -0.84 -1.48
C SER A 197 14.62 0.10 -2.67
N LEU A 198 13.65 0.23 -3.56
CA LEU A 198 13.71 1.17 -4.69
C LEU A 198 13.93 2.61 -4.22
N VAL A 199 13.12 3.08 -3.26
CA VAL A 199 13.25 4.43 -2.71
C VAL A 199 14.62 4.64 -2.09
N GLY A 200 15.14 3.69 -1.30
CA GLY A 200 16.46 3.79 -0.70
C GLY A 200 17.56 3.94 -1.73
N THR A 201 17.53 3.13 -2.80
CA THR A 201 18.53 3.20 -3.88
C THR A 201 18.40 4.48 -4.70
N LEU A 202 17.17 4.93 -5.01
CA LEU A 202 16.94 6.21 -5.70
C LEU A 202 17.41 7.41 -4.88
N VAL A 203 17.25 7.38 -3.55
CA VAL A 203 17.80 8.41 -2.65
C VAL A 203 19.33 8.40 -2.69
N ASP A 204 19.97 7.24 -2.79
CA ASP A 204 21.43 7.18 -2.94
C ASP A 204 21.89 7.72 -4.30
N VAL A 205 21.09 7.60 -5.37
CA VAL A 205 21.32 8.33 -6.63
C VAL A 205 21.21 9.84 -6.42
N GLY A 206 20.14 10.32 -5.76
CA GLY A 206 19.96 11.75 -5.46
C GLY A 206 21.07 12.36 -4.60
N ARG A 207 21.75 11.53 -3.78
CA ARG A 207 22.93 11.90 -3.01
C ARG A 207 24.24 11.87 -3.80
N GLY A 208 24.21 11.39 -5.05
CA GLY A 208 25.41 11.19 -5.85
C GLY A 208 26.26 9.99 -5.47
N ARG A 209 25.73 9.03 -4.69
CA ARG A 209 26.44 7.76 -4.37
C ARG A 209 26.48 6.82 -5.57
N TYR A 210 25.41 6.83 -6.36
CA TYR A 210 25.30 6.13 -7.62
C TYR A 210 24.99 7.13 -8.72
N THR A 211 25.41 6.82 -9.94
CA THR A 211 24.92 7.49 -11.15
C THR A 211 23.58 6.84 -11.57
N PRO A 212 22.78 7.49 -12.43
CA PRO A 212 21.62 6.85 -13.05
C PRO A 212 21.99 5.55 -13.79
N ASP A 213 23.15 5.50 -14.47
CA ASP A 213 23.65 4.28 -15.12
C ASP A 213 24.02 3.21 -14.08
N GLY A 214 24.70 3.58 -12.99
CA GLY A 214 24.99 2.67 -11.90
C GLY A 214 23.73 2.11 -11.23
N PHE A 215 22.62 2.87 -11.21
CA PHE A 215 21.31 2.36 -10.79
C PHE A 215 20.79 1.27 -11.75
N ARG A 216 20.97 1.45 -13.08
CA ARG A 216 20.58 0.45 -14.10
C ARG A 216 21.31 -0.88 -13.89
N GLU A 217 22.56 -0.86 -13.43
CA GLU A 217 23.33 -2.06 -13.13
C GLU A 217 22.84 -2.82 -11.87
N ILE A 218 22.11 -2.13 -10.98
CA ILE A 218 21.54 -2.72 -9.76
C ILE A 218 20.20 -3.39 -10.04
N VAL A 219 19.42 -2.87 -11.01
CA VAL A 219 18.10 -3.40 -11.36
C VAL A 219 18.24 -4.78 -12.01
#